data_fdfdd7806f75470daab23cec35b71c48
#
_entry.id   fdfdd7806f75470daab23cec35b71c48
#
_cell.length_a   1.000
_cell.length_b   1.000
_cell.length_c   1.000
_cell.angle_alpha   90.00
_cell.angle_beta   90.00
_cell.angle_gamma   90.00
#
_symmetry.space_group_name_H-M   'P 1'
#
loop_
_entity.id
_entity.type
_entity.pdbx_description
1 polymer ?
#
loop_
_entity_poly.entity_id
_entity_poly.type
_entity_poly.pdbx_seq_one_letter_code
_entity_poly.pdbx_strand_id
1 'polypeptide(L)'
;MSLLVCTGLKKTYPGGKTAVDGIDFYVERGEIVGLLGPNGAGKTTTFRMSCGLITPTAGRVVLRGTDVTGWPMYRRARHGMGYLPQDDSCFKKLSVEQNLYAVLEYLNLNRAERIRRAGDLLDQFGLSDKRKQLAGTLSGGERRRLEIARCLASRPELILLDEPFTGIDPVTIHGIQDIIRSLRDRGISILLTDHRERETLTVTDRSYIVCAGKVIVSGDAEKVLSDPTAQELYFGKRFDAGSIIEGRSTFEHAHDQAA
;
A
#
# COMPACT_ATOMS: atom_id res chain seq x y z
N MET A 1 -16.04 -11.13 0.60
CA MET A 1 -15.39 -11.63 1.85
C MET A 1 -14.11 -10.88 2.05
N SER A 2 -13.97 -10.25 3.21
CA SER A 2 -12.80 -9.41 3.51
C SER A 2 -11.52 -10.23 3.53
N LEU A 3 -10.48 -9.73 2.87
CA LEU A 3 -9.16 -10.37 2.78
C LEU A 3 -8.32 -10.10 4.04
N LEU A 4 -8.36 -8.85 4.52
CA LEU A 4 -7.75 -8.42 5.78
C LEU A 4 -8.85 -7.85 6.68
N VAL A 5 -8.87 -8.27 7.94
CA VAL A 5 -9.75 -7.70 8.97
C VAL A 5 -8.92 -7.38 10.20
N CYS A 6 -9.00 -6.14 10.63
CA CYS A 6 -8.38 -5.65 11.86
C CYS A 6 -9.49 -5.22 12.82
N THR A 7 -9.52 -5.79 14.02
CA THR A 7 -10.58 -5.54 15.00
C THR A 7 -10.00 -5.13 16.34
N GLY A 8 -10.48 -3.99 16.86
CA GLY A 8 -10.12 -3.46 18.17
C GLY A 8 -8.62 -3.23 18.36
N LEU A 9 -7.90 -2.88 17.28
CA LEU A 9 -6.45 -2.72 17.35
C LEU A 9 -6.08 -1.63 18.36
N LYS A 10 -5.26 -2.00 19.33
CA LYS A 10 -4.72 -1.08 20.33
C LYS A 10 -3.22 -1.22 20.44
N LYS A 11 -2.53 -0.09 20.58
CA LYS A 11 -1.10 -0.04 20.87
C LYS A 11 -0.78 1.00 21.91
N THR A 12 -0.33 0.53 23.05
CA THR A 12 0.25 1.36 24.11
C THR A 12 1.75 1.05 24.19
N TYR A 13 2.59 2.05 24.10
CA TYR A 13 4.03 1.94 24.19
C TYR A 13 4.50 1.99 25.64
N PRO A 14 5.71 1.52 25.95
CA PRO A 14 6.35 1.77 27.26
C PRO A 14 6.30 3.27 27.60
N GLY A 15 5.95 3.61 28.83
CA GLY A 15 5.70 4.99 29.25
C GLY A 15 4.24 5.44 29.16
N GLY A 16 3.31 4.54 28.78
CA GLY A 16 1.86 4.77 28.86
C GLY A 16 1.25 5.49 27.66
N LYS A 17 2.05 5.89 26.66
CA LYS A 17 1.54 6.57 25.45
C LYS A 17 0.74 5.59 24.58
N THR A 18 -0.56 5.78 24.48
CA THR A 18 -1.43 5.03 23.56
C THR A 18 -1.43 5.72 22.20
N ALA A 19 -0.91 5.04 21.18
CA ALA A 19 -0.84 5.53 19.83
C ALA A 19 -2.03 5.09 18.97
N VAL A 20 -2.65 3.95 19.32
CA VAL A 20 -3.83 3.39 18.64
C VAL A 20 -4.76 2.88 19.74
N ASP A 21 -6.04 3.22 19.67
CA ASP A 21 -7.02 2.96 20.72
C ASP A 21 -8.34 2.42 20.15
N GLY A 22 -8.32 1.15 19.73
CA GLY A 22 -9.52 0.45 19.28
C GLY A 22 -9.85 0.72 17.81
N ILE A 23 -8.88 0.66 16.89
CA ILE A 23 -9.12 0.82 15.47
C ILE A 23 -9.68 -0.46 14.86
N ASP A 24 -10.80 -0.31 14.15
CA ASP A 24 -11.43 -1.32 13.31
C ASP A 24 -11.36 -0.92 11.85
N PHE A 25 -10.89 -1.83 10.98
CA PHE A 25 -10.94 -1.66 9.53
C PHE A 25 -10.79 -3.00 8.82
N TYR A 26 -11.14 -3.02 7.54
CA TYR A 26 -10.99 -4.20 6.69
C TYR A 26 -10.60 -3.80 5.27
N VAL A 27 -10.09 -4.78 4.52
CA VAL A 27 -9.82 -4.67 3.08
C VAL A 27 -10.51 -5.84 2.39
N GLU A 28 -11.36 -5.54 1.41
CA GLU A 28 -12.01 -6.54 0.57
C GLU A 28 -11.03 -7.06 -0.50
N ARG A 29 -11.40 -8.17 -1.16
CA ARG A 29 -10.63 -8.67 -2.30
C ARG A 29 -10.74 -7.72 -3.48
N GLY A 30 -9.60 -7.38 -4.09
CA GLY A 30 -9.53 -6.47 -5.23
C GLY A 30 -9.94 -5.03 -4.88
N GLU A 31 -9.72 -4.60 -3.65
CA GLU A 31 -10.03 -3.26 -3.17
C GLU A 31 -8.74 -2.49 -2.83
N ILE A 32 -8.71 -1.20 -3.15
CA ILE A 32 -7.68 -0.27 -2.70
C ILE A 32 -8.22 0.53 -1.51
N VAL A 33 -7.64 0.30 -0.34
CA VAL A 33 -8.04 0.99 0.90
C VAL A 33 -6.95 1.95 1.34
N GLY A 34 -7.35 3.21 1.63
CA GLY A 34 -6.49 4.25 2.18
C GLY A 34 -6.60 4.36 3.71
N LEU A 35 -5.46 4.56 4.38
CA LEU A 35 -5.41 4.89 5.80
C LEU A 35 -4.82 6.30 5.94
N LEU A 36 -5.66 7.30 6.12
CA LEU A 36 -5.34 8.71 6.10
C LEU A 36 -5.49 9.35 7.50
N GLY A 37 -4.99 10.56 7.67
CA GLY A 37 -5.11 11.32 8.92
C GLY A 37 -3.87 12.16 9.19
N PRO A 38 -3.91 13.06 10.19
CA PRO A 38 -2.80 13.95 10.51
C PRO A 38 -1.58 13.22 11.05
N ASN A 39 -0.45 13.94 11.14
CA ASN A 39 0.77 13.41 11.75
C ASN A 39 0.52 13.04 13.21
N GLY A 40 1.01 11.88 13.63
CA GLY A 40 0.80 11.37 14.99
C GLY A 40 -0.58 10.73 15.24
N ALA A 41 -1.47 10.66 14.26
CA ALA A 41 -2.80 10.06 14.40
C ALA A 41 -2.82 8.56 14.71
N GLY A 42 -1.71 7.85 14.51
CA GLY A 42 -1.61 6.40 14.71
C GLY A 42 -1.58 5.57 13.42
N LYS A 43 -1.62 6.19 12.23
CA LYS A 43 -1.59 5.52 10.92
C LYS A 43 -0.45 4.52 10.79
N THR A 44 0.78 4.98 10.90
CA THR A 44 1.99 4.15 10.77
C THR A 44 2.01 3.00 11.80
N THR A 45 1.54 3.25 13.02
CA THR A 45 1.43 2.21 14.04
C THR A 45 0.40 1.16 13.66
N THR A 46 -0.79 1.57 13.22
CA THR A 46 -1.86 0.69 12.73
C THR A 46 -1.38 -0.13 11.54
N PHE A 47 -0.75 0.52 10.57
CA PHE A 47 -0.18 -0.11 9.39
C PHE A 47 0.88 -1.17 9.76
N ARG A 48 1.82 -0.83 10.65
CA ARG A 48 2.87 -1.75 11.13
C ARG A 48 2.32 -2.91 11.97
N MET A 49 1.20 -2.73 12.67
CA MET A 49 0.50 -3.84 13.32
C MET A 49 -0.13 -4.77 12.27
N SER A 50 -0.71 -4.22 11.20
CA SER A 50 -1.32 -5.00 10.11
C SER A 50 -0.33 -5.85 9.34
N CYS A 51 0.92 -5.39 9.15
CA CYS A 51 1.96 -6.17 8.48
C CYS A 51 2.79 -7.08 9.41
N GLY A 52 2.63 -6.96 10.74
CA GLY A 52 3.35 -7.78 11.71
C GLY A 52 4.75 -7.29 12.08
N LEU A 53 5.05 -6.01 11.80
CA LEU A 53 6.25 -5.32 12.29
C LEU A 53 6.12 -4.92 13.77
N ILE A 54 4.89 -4.66 14.22
CA ILE A 54 4.58 -4.33 15.61
C ILE A 54 3.46 -5.28 16.08
N THR A 55 3.62 -5.85 17.25
CA THR A 55 2.55 -6.62 17.90
C THR A 55 1.60 -5.66 18.59
N PRO A 56 0.27 -5.74 18.34
CA PRO A 56 -0.72 -4.96 19.05
C PRO A 56 -0.73 -5.31 20.55
N THR A 57 -1.10 -4.34 21.40
CA THR A 57 -1.31 -4.57 22.84
C THR A 57 -2.66 -5.27 23.09
N ALA A 58 -3.66 -4.99 22.23
CA ALA A 58 -4.96 -5.64 22.19
C ALA A 58 -5.51 -5.59 20.78
N GLY A 59 -6.58 -6.35 20.52
CA GLY A 59 -7.19 -6.46 19.22
C GLY A 59 -6.64 -7.62 18.38
N ARG A 60 -7.11 -7.74 17.16
CA ARG A 60 -6.87 -8.91 16.32
C ARG A 60 -6.64 -8.52 14.86
N VAL A 61 -5.75 -9.25 14.18
CA VAL A 61 -5.51 -9.15 12.74
C VAL A 61 -5.80 -10.51 12.11
N VAL A 62 -6.75 -10.54 11.20
CA VAL A 62 -7.14 -11.75 10.46
C VAL A 62 -6.80 -11.54 8.98
N LEU A 63 -6.01 -12.42 8.39
CA LEU A 63 -5.66 -12.43 6.97
C LEU A 63 -6.17 -13.73 6.34
N ARG A 64 -6.97 -13.65 5.27
CA ARG A 64 -7.54 -14.82 4.59
C ARG A 64 -8.28 -15.78 5.56
N GLY A 65 -9.00 -15.22 6.53
CA GLY A 65 -9.72 -15.99 7.54
C GLY A 65 -8.85 -16.60 8.66
N THR A 66 -7.51 -16.40 8.60
CA THR A 66 -6.57 -16.90 9.61
C THR A 66 -6.16 -15.77 10.56
N ASP A 67 -6.21 -16.01 11.87
CA ASP A 67 -5.67 -15.07 12.86
C ASP A 67 -4.14 -15.05 12.77
N VAL A 68 -3.61 -13.91 12.36
CA VAL A 68 -2.17 -13.68 12.19
C VAL A 68 -1.60 -12.69 13.19
N THR A 69 -2.35 -12.35 14.24
CA THR A 69 -2.03 -11.27 15.20
C THR A 69 -0.62 -11.39 15.77
N GLY A 70 -0.23 -12.59 16.22
CA GLY A 70 1.09 -12.87 16.76
C GLY A 70 2.15 -13.27 15.71
N TRP A 71 1.81 -13.26 14.42
CA TRP A 71 2.75 -13.71 13.40
C TRP A 71 3.70 -12.59 12.98
N PRO A 72 5.01 -12.87 12.89
CA PRO A 72 5.97 -11.94 12.32
C PRO A 72 5.73 -11.74 10.82
N MET A 73 6.21 -10.64 10.27
CA MET A 73 6.00 -10.23 8.89
C MET A 73 6.34 -11.32 7.86
N TYR A 74 7.47 -12.03 8.01
CA TYR A 74 7.86 -13.08 7.06
C TYR A 74 6.85 -14.23 6.94
N ARG A 75 6.16 -14.56 8.05
CA ARG A 75 5.13 -15.59 8.06
C ARG A 75 3.85 -15.10 7.38
N ARG A 76 3.48 -13.81 7.58
CA ARG A 76 2.38 -13.18 6.87
C ARG A 76 2.69 -13.07 5.36
N ALA A 77 3.94 -12.79 5.00
CA ALA A 77 4.37 -12.75 3.60
C ALA A 77 4.17 -14.11 2.90
N ARG A 78 4.52 -15.21 3.55
CA ARG A 78 4.24 -16.58 3.05
C ARG A 78 2.75 -16.91 3.00
N HIS A 79 1.94 -16.17 3.74
CA HIS A 79 0.47 -16.31 3.75
C HIS A 79 -0.24 -15.35 2.78
N GLY A 80 0.51 -14.76 1.84
CA GLY A 80 -0.06 -13.95 0.75
C GLY A 80 -0.06 -12.44 0.97
N MET A 81 0.78 -11.92 1.89
CA MET A 81 0.93 -10.47 2.12
C MET A 81 2.23 -9.97 1.52
N GLY A 82 2.19 -8.88 0.75
CA GLY A 82 3.35 -8.10 0.34
C GLY A 82 3.49 -6.84 1.19
N TYR A 83 4.70 -6.35 1.38
CA TYR A 83 4.96 -5.09 2.07
C TYR A 83 6.01 -4.27 1.34
N LEU A 84 5.66 -3.03 1.04
CA LEU A 84 6.54 -2.03 0.47
C LEU A 84 6.77 -0.92 1.50
N PRO A 85 7.99 -0.82 2.07
CA PRO A 85 8.31 0.21 3.07
C PRO A 85 8.41 1.61 2.45
N GLN A 86 8.35 2.62 3.31
CA GLN A 86 8.60 4.02 2.97
C GLN A 86 10.03 4.24 2.48
N ASP A 87 10.99 3.65 3.19
CA ASP A 87 12.42 3.75 2.85
C ASP A 87 12.76 2.88 1.63
N ASP A 88 13.77 3.34 0.89
CA ASP A 88 14.34 2.64 -0.25
C ASP A 88 14.78 1.22 0.13
N SER A 89 14.13 0.23 -0.44
CA SER A 89 14.34 -1.18 -0.14
C SER A 89 15.17 -1.93 -1.20
N CYS A 90 15.57 -1.25 -2.28
CA CYS A 90 16.36 -1.87 -3.33
C CYS A 90 17.80 -2.20 -2.88
N PHE A 91 18.31 -3.33 -3.31
CA PHE A 91 19.74 -3.66 -3.20
C PHE A 91 20.53 -2.86 -4.22
N LYS A 92 21.03 -1.69 -3.84
CA LYS A 92 21.66 -0.68 -4.72
C LYS A 92 22.85 -1.21 -5.51
N LYS A 93 23.60 -2.18 -4.94
CA LYS A 93 24.79 -2.81 -5.55
C LYS A 93 24.46 -3.99 -6.46
N LEU A 94 23.20 -4.42 -6.51
CA LEU A 94 22.73 -5.46 -7.43
C LEU A 94 22.11 -4.81 -8.67
N SER A 95 22.12 -5.56 -9.79
CA SER A 95 21.38 -5.14 -10.98
C SER A 95 19.87 -5.21 -10.75
N VAL A 96 19.11 -4.58 -11.64
CA VAL A 96 17.64 -4.61 -11.64
C VAL A 96 17.12 -6.05 -11.61
N GLU A 97 17.62 -6.92 -12.49
CA GLU A 97 17.19 -8.32 -12.50
C GLU A 97 17.67 -9.09 -11.27
N GLN A 98 18.89 -8.83 -10.76
CA GLN A 98 19.37 -9.46 -9.53
C GLN A 98 18.54 -9.10 -8.30
N ASN A 99 17.96 -7.91 -8.27
CA ASN A 99 17.01 -7.52 -7.23
C ASN A 99 15.76 -8.41 -7.22
N LEU A 100 15.27 -8.83 -8.38
CA LEU A 100 14.16 -9.78 -8.49
C LEU A 100 14.61 -11.20 -8.11
N TYR A 101 15.76 -11.64 -8.60
CA TYR A 101 16.28 -12.96 -8.24
C TYR A 101 16.50 -13.12 -6.75
N ALA A 102 16.97 -12.09 -6.05
CA ALA A 102 17.13 -12.13 -4.59
C ALA A 102 15.83 -12.46 -3.82
N VAL A 103 14.67 -12.11 -4.38
CA VAL A 103 13.36 -12.51 -3.81
C VAL A 103 12.95 -13.89 -4.32
N LEU A 104 13.09 -14.14 -5.62
CA LEU A 104 12.63 -15.38 -6.26
C LEU A 104 13.39 -16.62 -5.77
N GLU A 105 14.62 -16.48 -5.30
CA GLU A 105 15.42 -17.57 -4.74
C GLU A 105 14.83 -18.15 -3.45
N TYR A 106 14.12 -17.34 -2.66
CA TYR A 106 13.44 -17.81 -1.45
C TYR A 106 12.11 -18.52 -1.73
N LEU A 107 11.66 -18.51 -2.99
CA LEU A 107 10.47 -19.22 -3.41
C LEU A 107 10.85 -20.61 -3.95
N ASN A 108 9.96 -21.56 -3.75
CA ASN A 108 10.16 -22.93 -4.25
C ASN A 108 9.92 -23.01 -5.77
N LEU A 109 10.77 -22.33 -6.54
CA LEU A 109 10.71 -22.23 -8.00
C LEU A 109 11.97 -22.84 -8.61
N ASN A 110 11.83 -23.54 -9.74
CA ASN A 110 12.98 -23.98 -10.51
C ASN A 110 13.64 -22.79 -11.25
N ARG A 111 14.85 -23.01 -11.79
CA ARG A 111 15.63 -21.95 -12.45
C ARG A 111 14.89 -21.31 -13.63
N ALA A 112 14.24 -22.12 -14.46
CA ALA A 112 13.53 -21.62 -15.64
C ALA A 112 12.34 -20.74 -15.25
N GLU A 113 11.59 -21.12 -14.22
CA GLU A 113 10.49 -20.34 -13.68
C GLU A 113 10.96 -19.00 -13.08
N ARG A 114 12.10 -18.98 -12.37
CA ARG A 114 12.68 -17.74 -11.84
C ARG A 114 13.04 -16.77 -12.96
N ILE A 115 13.71 -17.27 -14.02
CA ILE A 115 14.10 -16.47 -15.19
C ILE A 115 12.86 -15.89 -15.87
N ARG A 116 11.87 -16.74 -16.18
CA ARG A 116 10.63 -16.32 -16.82
C ARG A 116 9.92 -15.25 -15.96
N ARG A 117 9.74 -15.52 -14.67
CA ARG A 117 9.02 -14.60 -13.77
C ARG A 117 9.74 -13.27 -13.56
N ALA A 118 11.08 -13.28 -13.50
CA ALA A 118 11.85 -12.04 -13.47
C ALA A 118 11.65 -11.25 -14.77
N GLY A 119 11.69 -11.92 -15.94
CA GLY A 119 11.41 -11.31 -17.23
C GLY A 119 10.00 -10.69 -17.28
N ASP A 120 8.96 -11.46 -16.96
CA ASP A 120 7.56 -11.00 -16.96
C ASP A 120 7.38 -9.76 -16.08
N LEU A 121 8.03 -9.71 -14.90
CA LEU A 121 7.99 -8.55 -14.01
C LEU A 121 8.74 -7.35 -14.58
N LEU A 122 9.91 -7.56 -15.20
CA LEU A 122 10.66 -6.47 -15.83
C LEU A 122 9.86 -5.84 -16.97
N ASP A 123 9.22 -6.65 -17.80
CA ASP A 123 8.38 -6.20 -18.92
C ASP A 123 7.16 -5.44 -18.39
N GLN A 124 6.46 -6.00 -17.40
CA GLN A 124 5.30 -5.38 -16.78
C GLN A 124 5.58 -3.98 -16.22
N PHE A 125 6.78 -3.77 -15.65
CA PHE A 125 7.15 -2.51 -15.01
C PHE A 125 8.00 -1.59 -15.90
N GLY A 126 8.20 -1.94 -17.20
CA GLY A 126 8.99 -1.15 -18.14
C GLY A 126 10.45 -1.00 -17.71
N LEU A 127 11.06 -2.10 -17.23
CA LEU A 127 12.45 -2.13 -16.75
C LEU A 127 13.35 -3.10 -17.54
N SER A 128 12.85 -3.67 -18.64
CA SER A 128 13.55 -4.70 -19.41
C SER A 128 14.83 -4.20 -20.07
N ASP A 129 14.85 -2.99 -20.58
CA ASP A 129 16.02 -2.32 -21.12
C ASP A 129 17.10 -2.02 -20.08
N LYS A 130 16.71 -1.95 -18.81
CA LYS A 130 17.57 -1.63 -17.64
C LYS A 130 17.96 -2.87 -16.82
N ARG A 131 17.60 -4.07 -17.28
CA ARG A 131 17.76 -5.31 -16.49
C ARG A 131 19.18 -5.54 -15.92
N LYS A 132 20.22 -5.10 -16.64
CA LYS A 132 21.63 -5.24 -16.23
C LYS A 132 22.16 -4.00 -15.50
N GLN A 133 21.41 -2.91 -15.45
CA GLN A 133 21.79 -1.67 -14.78
C GLN A 133 21.77 -1.86 -13.26
N LEU A 134 22.71 -1.22 -12.54
CA LEU A 134 22.70 -1.23 -11.07
C LEU A 134 21.48 -0.47 -10.53
N ALA A 135 20.75 -1.07 -9.58
CA ALA A 135 19.55 -0.45 -9.01
C ALA A 135 19.83 0.90 -8.34
N GLY A 136 21.06 1.12 -7.83
CA GLY A 136 21.46 2.39 -7.24
C GLY A 136 21.55 3.56 -8.23
N THR A 137 21.58 3.28 -9.54
CA THR A 137 21.66 4.33 -10.60
C THR A 137 20.30 4.63 -11.25
N LEU A 138 19.24 3.97 -10.82
CA LEU A 138 17.89 4.23 -11.28
C LEU A 138 17.37 5.58 -10.78
N SER A 139 16.50 6.23 -11.56
CA SER A 139 15.70 7.37 -11.09
C SER A 139 14.78 6.94 -9.94
N GLY A 140 14.23 7.91 -9.20
CA GLY A 140 13.31 7.62 -8.10
C GLY A 140 12.09 6.79 -8.54
N GLY A 141 11.47 7.16 -9.66
CA GLY A 141 10.31 6.45 -10.21
C GLY A 141 10.65 5.04 -10.72
N GLU A 142 11.79 4.86 -11.40
CA GLU A 142 12.25 3.53 -11.83
C GLU A 142 12.54 2.62 -10.64
N ARG A 143 13.15 3.19 -9.61
CA ARG A 143 13.44 2.48 -8.37
C ARG A 143 12.14 2.06 -7.68
N ARG A 144 11.15 2.94 -7.60
CA ARG A 144 9.84 2.61 -7.02
C ARG A 144 9.14 1.51 -7.80
N ARG A 145 9.20 1.53 -9.14
CA ARG A 145 8.68 0.44 -9.98
C ARG A 145 9.39 -0.89 -9.70
N LEU A 146 10.72 -0.88 -9.54
CA LEU A 146 11.48 -2.08 -9.18
C LEU A 146 11.09 -2.62 -7.80
N GLU A 147 10.86 -1.76 -6.82
CA GLU A 147 10.42 -2.16 -5.47
C GLU A 147 9.04 -2.82 -5.49
N ILE A 148 8.10 -2.26 -6.25
CA ILE A 148 6.78 -2.85 -6.44
C ILE A 148 6.91 -4.21 -7.16
N ALA A 149 7.72 -4.31 -8.22
CA ALA A 149 7.98 -5.55 -8.93
C ALA A 149 8.55 -6.64 -7.99
N ARG A 150 9.47 -6.27 -7.09
CA ARG A 150 10.02 -7.16 -6.06
C ARG A 150 8.93 -7.65 -5.10
N CYS A 151 8.05 -6.76 -4.67
CA CYS A 151 6.93 -7.11 -3.81
C CYS A 151 6.02 -8.14 -4.49
N LEU A 152 5.74 -7.97 -5.77
CA LEU A 152 4.93 -8.89 -6.59
C LEU A 152 5.63 -10.23 -6.89
N ALA A 153 6.93 -10.31 -6.72
CA ALA A 153 7.66 -11.55 -6.96
C ALA A 153 7.13 -12.74 -6.13
N SER A 154 6.56 -12.52 -4.95
CA SER A 154 5.94 -13.56 -4.12
C SER A 154 4.48 -13.89 -4.49
N ARG A 155 3.85 -13.20 -5.45
CA ARG A 155 2.41 -13.28 -5.81
C ARG A 155 1.50 -13.04 -4.61
N PRO A 156 1.59 -11.90 -3.95
CA PRO A 156 0.72 -11.59 -2.83
C PRO A 156 -0.72 -11.39 -3.30
N GLU A 157 -1.69 -11.70 -2.42
CA GLU A 157 -3.11 -11.34 -2.60
C GLU A 157 -3.40 -9.95 -2.02
N LEU A 158 -2.58 -9.52 -1.05
CA LEU A 158 -2.65 -8.21 -0.41
C LEU A 158 -1.28 -7.55 -0.43
N ILE A 159 -1.21 -6.29 -0.82
CA ILE A 159 0.00 -5.48 -0.73
C ILE A 159 -0.24 -4.31 0.23
N LEU A 160 0.68 -4.12 1.16
CA LEU A 160 0.72 -2.94 2.02
C LEU A 160 1.77 -1.96 1.49
N LEU A 161 1.35 -0.74 1.15
CA LEU A 161 2.19 0.33 0.62
C LEU A 161 2.35 1.43 1.67
N ASP A 162 3.53 1.54 2.26
CA ASP A 162 3.85 2.58 3.25
C ASP A 162 4.40 3.81 2.51
N GLU A 163 3.62 4.89 2.47
CA GLU A 163 3.92 6.15 1.80
C GLU A 163 4.46 6.01 0.36
N PRO A 164 3.66 5.41 -0.57
CA PRO A 164 4.13 5.09 -1.92
C PRO A 164 4.47 6.32 -2.78
N PHE A 165 3.97 7.51 -2.43
CA PHE A 165 4.16 8.75 -3.20
C PHE A 165 5.24 9.67 -2.61
N THR A 166 5.83 9.32 -1.45
CA THR A 166 6.85 10.13 -0.80
C THR A 166 8.15 10.16 -1.59
N GLY A 167 8.74 11.36 -1.75
CA GLY A 167 10.01 11.53 -2.45
C GLY A 167 9.94 11.37 -3.98
N ILE A 168 8.73 11.31 -4.55
CA ILE A 168 8.49 11.15 -5.98
C ILE A 168 7.99 12.48 -6.56
N ASP A 169 8.45 12.82 -7.77
CA ASP A 169 7.98 13.98 -8.50
C ASP A 169 6.51 13.83 -8.98
N PRO A 170 5.77 14.93 -9.15
CA PRO A 170 4.34 14.89 -9.49
C PRO A 170 4.01 14.11 -10.78
N VAL A 171 4.87 14.18 -11.80
CA VAL A 171 4.64 13.47 -13.07
C VAL A 171 4.73 11.95 -12.87
N THR A 172 5.72 11.53 -12.10
CA THR A 172 5.93 10.10 -11.79
C THR A 172 4.84 9.53 -10.88
N ILE A 173 4.19 10.34 -10.03
CA ILE A 173 3.10 9.89 -9.16
C ILE A 173 1.95 9.29 -9.97
N HIS A 174 1.52 9.92 -11.08
CA HIS A 174 0.47 9.38 -11.92
C HIS A 174 0.81 7.96 -12.41
N GLY A 175 2.05 7.74 -12.85
CA GLY A 175 2.50 6.40 -13.24
C GLY A 175 2.44 5.36 -12.11
N ILE A 176 2.70 5.77 -10.85
CA ILE A 176 2.54 4.88 -9.69
C ILE A 176 1.07 4.62 -9.37
N GLN A 177 0.21 5.64 -9.49
CA GLN A 177 -1.25 5.47 -9.34
C GLN A 177 -1.80 4.48 -10.37
N ASP A 178 -1.37 4.57 -11.63
CA ASP A 178 -1.79 3.63 -12.70
C ASP A 178 -1.33 2.20 -12.41
N ILE A 179 -0.11 2.04 -11.90
CA ILE A 179 0.37 0.74 -11.43
C ILE A 179 -0.54 0.20 -10.32
N ILE A 180 -0.85 1.00 -9.30
CA ILE A 180 -1.71 0.60 -8.17
C ILE A 180 -3.09 0.16 -8.66
N ARG A 181 -3.71 0.92 -9.58
CA ARG A 181 -5.00 0.55 -10.21
C ARG A 181 -4.89 -0.75 -11.01
N SER A 182 -3.86 -0.88 -11.85
CA SER A 182 -3.61 -2.11 -12.62
C SER A 182 -3.43 -3.35 -11.73
N LEU A 183 -2.88 -3.21 -10.54
CA LEU A 183 -2.76 -4.31 -9.57
C LEU A 183 -4.13 -4.70 -9.01
N ARG A 184 -4.98 -3.72 -8.65
CA ARG A 184 -6.37 -3.97 -8.23
C ARG A 184 -7.16 -4.69 -9.31
N ASP A 185 -7.08 -4.23 -10.56
CA ASP A 185 -7.80 -4.81 -11.70
C ASP A 185 -7.39 -6.27 -11.98
N ARG A 186 -6.19 -6.66 -11.54
CA ARG A 186 -5.71 -8.05 -11.52
C ARG A 186 -6.11 -8.82 -10.27
N GLY A 187 -6.96 -8.25 -9.42
CA GLY A 187 -7.47 -8.89 -8.20
C GLY A 187 -6.55 -8.80 -6.98
N ILE A 188 -5.50 -7.99 -7.02
CA ILE A 188 -4.62 -7.75 -5.88
C ILE A 188 -5.23 -6.65 -5.02
N SER A 189 -5.46 -6.94 -3.74
CA SER A 189 -5.95 -5.96 -2.78
C SER A 189 -4.80 -5.10 -2.25
N ILE A 190 -5.10 -3.84 -1.95
CA ILE A 190 -4.07 -2.89 -1.53
C ILE A 190 -4.53 -2.14 -0.28
N LEU A 191 -3.66 -2.08 0.72
CA LEU A 191 -3.77 -1.13 1.83
C LEU A 191 -2.63 -0.14 1.71
N LEU A 192 -2.94 1.15 1.62
CA LEU A 192 -1.91 2.17 1.54
C LEU A 192 -2.10 3.26 2.60
N THR A 193 -1.01 3.88 3.00
CA THR A 193 -0.98 5.10 3.82
C THR A 193 -0.03 6.09 3.18
N ASP A 194 -0.44 7.35 3.14
CA ASP A 194 0.41 8.44 2.66
C ASP A 194 -0.02 9.75 3.35
N HIS A 195 0.82 10.76 3.30
CA HIS A 195 0.50 12.12 3.75
C HIS A 195 0.06 13.02 2.57
N ARG A 196 0.06 12.51 1.34
CA ARG A 196 -0.48 13.15 0.15
C ARG A 196 -1.94 12.75 -0.03
N GLU A 197 -2.83 13.50 0.60
CA GLU A 197 -4.25 13.18 0.69
C GLU A 197 -4.90 13.08 -0.70
N ARG A 198 -4.60 14.04 -1.58
CA ARG A 198 -5.19 14.11 -2.93
C ARG A 198 -4.84 12.88 -3.74
N GLU A 199 -3.56 12.58 -3.82
CA GLU A 199 -3.01 11.47 -4.58
C GLU A 199 -3.55 10.13 -4.07
N THR A 200 -3.74 10.02 -2.76
CA THR A 200 -4.31 8.83 -2.11
C THR A 200 -5.80 8.69 -2.40
N LEU A 201 -6.59 9.75 -2.18
CA LEU A 201 -8.04 9.73 -2.43
C LEU A 201 -8.39 9.51 -3.90
N THR A 202 -7.51 9.93 -4.83
CA THR A 202 -7.72 9.70 -6.27
C THR A 202 -7.61 8.21 -6.64
N VAL A 203 -6.84 7.40 -5.89
CA VAL A 203 -6.57 6.01 -6.24
C VAL A 203 -7.33 5.01 -5.38
N THR A 204 -7.80 5.40 -4.19
CA THR A 204 -8.48 4.50 -3.25
C THR A 204 -9.96 4.33 -3.57
N ASP A 205 -10.46 3.10 -3.46
CA ASP A 205 -11.89 2.81 -3.55
C ASP A 205 -12.58 3.29 -2.26
N ARG A 206 -11.90 3.10 -1.12
CA ARG A 206 -12.39 3.48 0.21
C ARG A 206 -11.24 3.94 1.10
N SER A 207 -11.49 4.88 2.00
CA SER A 207 -10.50 5.39 2.93
C SER A 207 -11.03 5.43 4.35
N TYR A 208 -10.13 5.24 5.31
CA TYR A 208 -10.35 5.43 6.74
C TYR A 208 -9.57 6.66 7.20
N ILE A 209 -10.25 7.61 7.82
CA ILE A 209 -9.59 8.76 8.43
C ILE A 209 -9.35 8.45 9.89
N VAL A 210 -8.07 8.43 10.26
CA VAL A 210 -7.61 8.20 11.62
C VAL A 210 -7.22 9.50 12.28
N CYS A 211 -7.76 9.75 13.48
CA CYS A 211 -7.41 10.89 14.31
C CYS A 211 -7.27 10.44 15.77
N ALA A 212 -6.22 10.89 16.44
CA ALA A 212 -5.96 10.55 17.86
C ALA A 212 -6.10 9.05 18.20
N GLY A 213 -5.62 8.18 17.32
CA GLY A 213 -5.64 6.74 17.51
C GLY A 213 -6.98 6.04 17.25
N LYS A 214 -7.96 6.73 16.66
CA LYS A 214 -9.29 6.19 16.34
C LYS A 214 -9.67 6.48 14.90
N VAL A 215 -10.52 5.64 14.31
CA VAL A 215 -11.20 5.95 13.05
C VAL A 215 -12.34 6.93 13.34
N ILE A 216 -12.34 8.07 12.65
CA ILE A 216 -13.40 9.08 12.79
C ILE A 216 -14.44 9.00 11.68
N VAL A 217 -14.03 8.63 10.47
CA VAL A 217 -14.92 8.41 9.31
C VAL A 217 -14.31 7.38 8.37
N SER A 218 -15.16 6.67 7.63
CA SER A 218 -14.74 5.78 6.54
C SER A 218 -15.75 5.78 5.41
N GLY A 219 -15.27 5.69 4.20
CA GLY A 219 -16.09 5.66 2.98
C GLY A 219 -15.25 5.91 1.73
N ASP A 220 -15.92 6.08 0.61
CA ASP A 220 -15.32 6.59 -0.61
C ASP A 220 -14.83 8.04 -0.46
N ALA A 221 -14.21 8.57 -1.50
CA ALA A 221 -13.65 9.92 -1.45
C ALA A 221 -14.72 10.98 -1.19
N GLU A 222 -15.90 10.86 -1.81
CA GLU A 222 -16.98 11.84 -1.65
C GLU A 222 -17.48 11.90 -0.20
N LYS A 223 -17.76 10.73 0.39
CA LYS A 223 -18.20 10.62 1.77
C LYS A 223 -17.17 11.15 2.76
N VAL A 224 -15.90 10.83 2.55
CA VAL A 224 -14.81 11.25 3.44
C VAL A 224 -14.57 12.77 3.33
N LEU A 225 -14.65 13.33 2.11
CA LEU A 225 -14.45 14.76 1.86
C LEU A 225 -15.63 15.62 2.33
N SER A 226 -16.85 15.07 2.32
CA SER A 226 -18.05 15.78 2.79
C SER A 226 -18.27 15.68 4.31
N ASP A 227 -17.54 14.83 5.03
CA ASP A 227 -17.72 14.65 6.47
C ASP A 227 -17.21 15.86 7.26
N PRO A 228 -18.09 16.52 8.08
CA PRO A 228 -17.71 17.71 8.82
C PRO A 228 -16.56 17.49 9.81
N THR A 229 -16.49 16.31 10.44
CA THR A 229 -15.44 15.97 11.40
C THR A 229 -14.10 15.79 10.72
N ALA A 230 -14.09 15.13 9.55
CA ALA A 230 -12.89 14.99 8.74
C ALA A 230 -12.39 16.34 8.19
N GLN A 231 -13.31 17.22 7.79
CA GLN A 231 -12.97 18.57 7.36
C GLN A 231 -12.37 19.41 8.51
N GLU A 232 -12.93 19.33 9.70
CA GLU A 232 -12.45 20.08 10.86
C GLU A 232 -11.09 19.57 11.36
N LEU A 233 -10.93 18.24 11.49
CA LEU A 233 -9.77 17.63 12.15
C LEU A 233 -8.61 17.27 11.21
N TYR A 234 -8.85 17.20 9.90
CA TYR A 234 -7.84 16.73 8.97
C TYR A 234 -7.68 17.58 7.70
N PHE A 235 -8.70 17.74 6.87
CA PHE A 235 -8.56 18.42 5.59
C PHE A 235 -8.44 19.95 5.71
N GLY A 236 -9.11 20.54 6.69
CA GLY A 236 -9.19 22.00 6.83
C GLY A 236 -10.13 22.67 5.80
N LYS A 237 -10.57 23.89 6.09
CA LYS A 237 -11.56 24.65 5.29
C LYS A 237 -11.10 25.02 3.86
N ARG A 238 -9.81 24.88 3.52
CA ARG A 238 -9.24 25.26 2.22
C ARG A 238 -8.91 24.07 1.32
N PHE A 239 -9.29 22.87 1.72
CA PHE A 239 -9.02 21.68 0.94
C PHE A 239 -9.94 21.65 -0.30
N ASP A 240 -9.35 21.70 -1.48
CA ASP A 240 -10.08 21.66 -2.75
C ASP A 240 -10.48 20.22 -3.07
N ALA A 241 -11.72 19.87 -2.77
CA ALA A 241 -12.30 18.55 -3.03
C ALA A 241 -12.70 18.37 -4.52
N GLY A 242 -12.96 19.46 -5.24
CA GLY A 242 -13.46 19.41 -6.63
C GLY A 242 -12.52 18.70 -7.58
N SER A 243 -11.22 18.99 -7.50
CA SER A 243 -10.20 18.39 -8.35
C SER A 243 -10.02 16.88 -8.16
N ILE A 244 -10.40 16.33 -7.00
CA ILE A 244 -10.32 14.89 -6.71
C ILE A 244 -11.49 14.16 -7.37
N ILE A 245 -12.70 14.71 -7.26
CA ILE A 245 -13.93 14.14 -7.82
C ILE A 245 -13.86 14.17 -9.34
N GLU A 246 -13.41 15.27 -9.94
CA GLU A 246 -13.21 15.40 -11.40
C GLU A 246 -12.13 14.42 -11.92
N GLY A 247 -11.03 14.29 -11.19
CA GLY A 247 -9.95 13.36 -11.54
C GLY A 247 -10.41 11.89 -11.56
N ARG A 248 -11.31 11.48 -10.65
CA ARG A 248 -11.89 10.12 -10.64
C ARG A 248 -12.81 9.88 -11.83
N SER A 249 -13.71 10.83 -12.14
CA SER A 249 -14.64 10.69 -13.25
C SER A 249 -13.95 10.59 -14.61
N THR A 250 -12.85 11.30 -14.79
CA THR A 250 -12.06 11.24 -16.04
C THR A 250 -11.42 9.88 -16.28
N PHE A 251 -11.02 9.19 -15.20
CA PHE A 251 -10.40 7.86 -15.28
C PHE A 251 -11.44 6.75 -15.47
N GLU A 252 -12.62 6.83 -14.82
CA GLU A 252 -13.71 5.85 -14.99
C GLU A 252 -14.22 5.85 -16.43
N HIS A 253 -14.36 7.02 -17.08
CA HIS A 253 -14.78 7.15 -18.49
C HIS A 253 -13.72 6.62 -19.47
N ALA A 254 -12.43 6.69 -19.15
CA ALA A 254 -11.38 6.14 -20.01
C ALA A 254 -11.33 4.59 -19.99
N HIS A 255 -11.75 3.98 -18.90
CA HIS A 255 -11.84 2.51 -18.77
C HIS A 255 -13.06 1.92 -19.47
N ASP A 256 -14.22 2.61 -19.44
CA ASP A 256 -15.44 2.17 -20.12
C ASP A 256 -15.32 2.24 -21.66
N GLN A 257 -14.38 3.01 -22.19
CA GLN A 257 -14.12 3.08 -23.64
C GLN A 257 -13.07 2.07 -24.13
N ALA A 258 -12.38 1.37 -23.20
CA ALA A 258 -11.33 0.41 -23.52
C ALA A 258 -11.75 -1.06 -23.27
N ALA A 259 -12.99 -1.29 -22.80
CA ALA A 259 -13.62 -2.59 -22.61
C ALA A 259 -14.62 -2.87 -23.74
#